data_d2556c034a818498bbda0fb61500b69f
#
_entry.id   d2556c034a818498bbda0fb61500b69f
#
_cell.length_a   1.000
_cell.length_b   1.000
_cell.length_c   1.000
_cell.angle_alpha   90.00
_cell.angle_beta   90.00
_cell.angle_gamma   90.00
#
_symmetry.space_group_name_H-M   'P 1'
#
loop_
_entity.id
_entity.type
_entity.pdbx_description
1 polymer ?
#
loop_
_entity_poly.entity_id
_entity_poly.type
_entity_poly.pdbx_seq_one_letter_code
_entity_poly.pdbx_strand_id
1 'polypeptide(L)'
;MTEMGHRALIAYERPDSLYNCHYSHWGACNLRLKRDITPERPFGGDRDNEAARCLFDALAEATTDETVNRVLKETAAPQSQVDQHPLVIGTTIETIITEHLDYLHHEAFYVVDAEFEITAYRTHWFGLQYDSRTIEHAPTVGNGALRTVRWYDGEPVGDGFAQGEFRALKAVVGEMVDQGVFSPAEAVEYMCKKLDAWAGTRDEILVRTPVER
;
A
#
# COMPACT_ATOMS: atom_id res chain seq x y z
N MET A 1 -4.19 23.23 6.13
CA MET A 1 -3.81 22.91 4.74
C MET A 1 -3.13 21.55 4.83
N THR A 2 -3.85 20.48 4.55
CA THR A 2 -3.30 19.11 4.59
C THR A 2 -2.31 19.03 3.44
N GLU A 3 -1.02 18.81 3.73
CA GLU A 3 -0.03 18.53 2.68
C GLU A 3 -0.52 17.31 1.88
N MET A 4 -0.72 17.50 0.59
CA MET A 4 -1.06 16.41 -0.33
C MET A 4 0.19 15.56 -0.54
N GLY A 5 0.33 14.50 0.25
CA GLY A 5 1.39 13.49 0.07
C GLY A 5 0.89 12.35 -0.79
N HIS A 6 1.78 11.76 -1.58
CA HIS A 6 1.54 10.50 -2.30
C HIS A 6 2.04 9.34 -1.44
N ARG A 7 1.24 8.98 -0.44
CA ARG A 7 1.63 8.09 0.66
C ARG A 7 1.62 6.62 0.24
N ALA A 8 2.60 5.88 0.77
CA ALA A 8 2.69 4.44 0.56
C ALA A 8 3.11 3.71 1.83
N LEU A 9 2.75 2.43 1.93
CA LEU A 9 3.35 1.48 2.84
C LEU A 9 4.26 0.52 2.07
N ILE A 10 5.32 0.09 2.72
CA ILE A 10 6.31 -0.84 2.18
C ILE A 10 6.51 -1.97 3.19
N ALA A 11 6.20 -3.20 2.78
CA ALA A 11 6.41 -4.41 3.56
C ALA A 11 7.70 -5.08 3.09
N TYR A 12 8.71 -5.13 3.93
CA TYR A 12 9.95 -5.85 3.68
C TYR A 12 9.91 -7.22 4.33
N GLU A 13 10.17 -8.26 3.54
CA GLU A 13 10.26 -9.63 4.03
C GLU A 13 11.50 -9.79 4.92
N ARG A 14 11.31 -10.52 6.02
CA ARG A 14 12.32 -10.86 7.00
C ARG A 14 12.78 -12.31 6.82
N PRO A 15 13.93 -12.71 7.40
CA PRO A 15 14.40 -14.10 7.36
C PRO A 15 13.42 -15.14 7.93
N ASP A 16 12.50 -14.71 8.82
CA ASP A 16 11.45 -15.55 9.42
C ASP A 16 10.16 -15.61 8.59
N SER A 17 10.15 -15.09 7.36
CA SER A 17 8.99 -14.98 6.45
C SER A 17 7.85 -14.11 6.99
N LEU A 18 8.12 -13.29 7.99
CA LEU A 18 7.27 -12.19 8.42
C LEU A 18 7.74 -10.89 7.74
N TYR A 19 7.07 -9.79 8.03
CA TYR A 19 7.35 -8.51 7.38
C TYR A 19 7.54 -7.39 8.41
N ASN A 20 8.47 -6.48 8.09
CA ASN A 20 8.52 -5.16 8.69
C ASN A 20 7.81 -4.18 7.76
N CYS A 21 6.84 -3.45 8.28
CA CYS A 21 6.11 -2.46 7.50
C CYS A 21 6.63 -1.05 7.77
N HIS A 22 6.96 -0.34 6.71
CA HIS A 22 7.47 1.02 6.73
C HIS A 22 6.55 1.98 5.98
N TYR A 23 6.72 3.28 6.24
CA TYR A 23 5.94 4.35 5.62
C TYR A 23 6.81 5.18 4.67
N SER A 24 6.19 5.71 3.62
CA SER A 24 6.79 6.72 2.76
C SER A 24 5.77 7.80 2.40
N HIS A 25 6.12 9.07 2.68
CA HIS A 25 5.22 10.20 2.41
C HIS A 25 5.02 10.46 0.91
N TRP A 26 6.02 10.16 0.09
CA TRP A 26 6.02 10.38 -1.36
C TRP A 26 6.18 9.09 -2.16
N GLY A 27 6.10 7.94 -1.51
CA GLY A 27 6.38 6.64 -2.12
C GLY A 27 5.43 6.24 -3.25
N ALA A 28 4.20 6.73 -3.26
CA ALA A 28 3.24 6.43 -4.32
C ALA A 28 3.40 7.33 -5.56
N CYS A 29 4.23 8.38 -5.48
CA CYS A 29 4.47 9.29 -6.60
C CYS A 29 5.19 8.55 -7.74
N ASN A 30 4.49 8.40 -8.89
CA ASN A 30 4.95 7.65 -10.06
C ASN A 30 5.42 6.23 -9.74
N LEU A 31 5.03 5.67 -8.60
CA LEU A 31 5.46 4.34 -8.11
C LEU A 31 6.98 4.13 -8.13
N ARG A 32 7.74 5.22 -7.98
CA ARG A 32 9.20 5.24 -8.17
C ARG A 32 9.97 4.32 -7.21
N LEU A 33 9.41 4.02 -6.03
CA LEU A 33 10.07 3.14 -5.07
C LEU A 33 10.40 1.76 -5.64
N LYS A 34 9.63 1.28 -6.63
CA LYS A 34 9.96 0.02 -7.32
C LYS A 34 11.33 0.05 -8.01
N ARG A 35 11.83 1.22 -8.41
CA ARG A 35 13.16 1.40 -9.02
C ARG A 35 14.21 1.88 -8.02
N ASP A 36 13.77 2.66 -7.04
CA ASP A 36 14.66 3.36 -6.13
C ASP A 36 15.11 2.48 -4.97
N ILE A 37 14.32 1.46 -4.59
CA ILE A 37 14.68 0.46 -3.61
C ILE A 37 15.51 -0.63 -4.29
N THR A 38 16.69 -0.89 -3.75
CA THR A 38 17.60 -1.96 -4.18
C THR A 38 18.35 -2.52 -2.97
N PRO A 39 19.06 -3.66 -3.08
CA PRO A 39 19.90 -4.16 -1.99
C PRO A 39 20.90 -3.13 -1.44
N GLU A 40 21.40 -2.23 -2.30
CA GLU A 40 22.34 -1.17 -1.93
C GLU A 40 21.64 0.07 -1.37
N ARG A 41 20.34 0.21 -1.59
CA ARG A 41 19.49 1.33 -1.20
C ARG A 41 18.14 0.84 -0.65
N PRO A 42 18.14 0.10 0.46
CA PRO A 42 16.91 -0.58 0.94
C PRO A 42 15.78 0.39 1.32
N PHE A 43 16.09 1.64 1.67
CA PHE A 43 15.10 2.67 1.95
C PHE A 43 14.90 3.66 0.80
N GLY A 44 15.34 3.31 -0.42
CA GLY A 44 15.33 4.18 -1.58
C GLY A 44 16.40 5.29 -1.51
N GLY A 45 16.48 6.10 -2.56
CA GLY A 45 17.44 7.19 -2.68
C GLY A 45 18.25 7.12 -3.97
N ASP A 46 19.06 8.16 -4.21
CA ASP A 46 19.77 8.32 -5.49
C ASP A 46 21.18 7.69 -5.49
N ARG A 47 21.68 7.28 -4.31
CA ARG A 47 23.05 6.76 -4.16
C ARG A 47 23.08 5.58 -3.20
N ASP A 48 23.98 4.66 -3.48
CA ASP A 48 24.27 3.53 -2.60
C ASP A 48 24.74 4.03 -1.22
N ASN A 49 24.25 3.36 -0.18
CA ASN A 49 24.47 3.80 1.19
C ASN A 49 24.71 2.59 2.11
N GLU A 50 25.96 2.37 2.47
CA GLU A 50 26.38 1.27 3.32
C GLU A 50 25.76 1.36 4.74
N ALA A 51 25.64 2.58 5.29
CA ALA A 51 25.00 2.75 6.61
C ALA A 51 23.50 2.40 6.56
N ALA A 52 22.78 2.71 5.46
CA ALA A 52 21.41 2.32 5.27
C ALA A 52 21.25 0.79 5.14
N ARG A 53 22.19 0.12 4.47
CA ARG A 53 22.21 -1.36 4.39
C ARG A 53 22.44 -1.99 5.76
N CYS A 54 23.47 -1.55 6.49
CA CYS A 54 23.72 -2.05 7.84
C CYS A 54 22.51 -1.82 8.77
N LEU A 55 21.85 -0.67 8.66
CA LEU A 55 20.63 -0.39 9.40
C LEU A 55 19.50 -1.34 9.02
N PHE A 56 19.28 -1.56 7.71
CA PHE A 56 18.25 -2.46 7.21
C PHE A 56 18.45 -3.88 7.72
N ASP A 57 19.67 -4.43 7.59
CA ASP A 57 20.02 -5.77 8.05
C ASP A 57 19.78 -5.92 9.56
N ALA A 58 20.17 -4.92 10.35
CA ALA A 58 19.95 -4.93 11.80
C ALA A 58 18.46 -4.83 12.18
N LEU A 59 17.64 -4.09 11.40
CA LEU A 59 16.19 -4.01 11.60
C LEU A 59 15.48 -5.31 11.19
N ALA A 60 15.98 -6.04 10.20
CA ALA A 60 15.43 -7.33 9.79
C ALA A 60 15.52 -8.37 10.91
N GLU A 61 16.52 -8.29 11.77
CA GLU A 61 16.72 -9.18 12.93
C GLU A 61 15.99 -8.71 14.20
N ALA A 62 15.51 -7.45 14.23
CA ALA A 62 14.85 -6.88 15.39
C ALA A 62 13.46 -7.51 15.59
N THR A 63 13.18 -7.96 16.83
CA THR A 63 11.91 -8.62 17.19
C THR A 63 11.06 -7.84 18.18
N THR A 64 11.56 -6.71 18.67
CA THR A 64 10.87 -5.84 19.64
C THR A 64 11.13 -4.37 19.31
N ASP A 65 10.20 -3.49 19.68
CA ASP A 65 10.34 -2.04 19.54
C ASP A 65 11.57 -1.50 20.29
N GLU A 66 11.92 -2.10 21.43
CA GLU A 66 13.13 -1.73 22.19
C GLU A 66 14.39 -2.00 21.36
N THR A 67 14.45 -3.15 20.69
CA THR A 67 15.56 -3.51 19.80
C THR A 67 15.62 -2.58 18.59
N VAL A 68 14.47 -2.26 17.95
CA VAL A 68 14.38 -1.29 16.86
C VAL A 68 14.93 0.07 17.30
N ASN A 69 14.46 0.59 18.44
CA ASN A 69 14.89 1.89 18.96
C ASN A 69 16.40 1.93 19.27
N ARG A 70 16.96 0.82 19.76
CA ARG A 70 18.40 0.70 19.99
C ARG A 70 19.18 0.72 18.68
N VAL A 71 18.78 -0.10 17.70
CA VAL A 71 19.40 -0.17 16.36
C VAL A 71 19.40 1.20 15.68
N LEU A 72 18.26 1.91 15.69
CA LEU A 72 18.15 3.25 15.11
C LEU A 72 19.06 4.30 15.78
N LYS A 73 19.35 4.15 17.07
CA LYS A 73 20.29 5.03 17.80
C LYS A 73 21.75 4.70 17.52
N GLU A 74 22.07 3.42 17.37
CA GLU A 74 23.44 2.94 17.16
C GLU A 74 23.89 3.08 15.70
N THR A 75 22.95 2.99 14.75
CA THR A 75 23.24 3.01 13.31
C THR A 75 22.55 4.22 12.66
N ALA A 76 23.22 5.36 12.69
CA ALA A 76 22.71 6.56 12.02
C ALA A 76 22.88 6.42 10.49
N ALA A 77 21.75 6.42 9.76
CA ALA A 77 21.75 6.50 8.31
C ALA A 77 21.12 7.82 7.84
N PRO A 78 21.55 8.37 6.69
CA PRO A 78 20.95 9.58 6.13
C PRO A 78 19.45 9.40 5.89
N GLN A 79 18.71 10.51 5.86
CA GLN A 79 17.30 10.53 5.51
C GLN A 79 17.10 9.93 4.11
N SER A 80 16.07 9.11 3.96
CA SER A 80 15.75 8.35 2.76
C SER A 80 14.29 8.58 2.33
N GLN A 81 13.87 7.95 1.24
CA GLN A 81 12.50 8.09 0.72
C GLN A 81 11.48 7.30 1.57
N VAL A 82 11.94 6.23 2.22
CA VAL A 82 11.17 5.40 3.13
C VAL A 82 11.62 5.71 4.56
N ASP A 83 10.68 5.87 5.48
CA ASP A 83 10.97 6.05 6.89
C ASP A 83 11.71 4.82 7.44
N GLN A 84 12.86 5.05 8.05
CA GLN A 84 13.70 3.98 8.58
C GLN A 84 13.10 3.32 9.84
N HIS A 85 12.25 4.04 10.58
CA HIS A 85 11.51 3.48 11.69
C HIS A 85 10.30 2.68 11.17
N PRO A 86 10.22 1.35 11.37
CA PRO A 86 9.06 0.58 10.95
C PRO A 86 7.82 0.99 11.75
N LEU A 87 6.66 0.98 11.10
CA LEU A 87 5.35 1.15 11.76
C LEU A 87 4.97 -0.08 12.57
N VAL A 88 5.32 -1.24 12.06
CA VAL A 88 5.10 -2.54 12.71
C VAL A 88 6.18 -3.52 12.26
N ILE A 89 6.59 -4.40 13.16
CA ILE A 89 7.63 -5.41 12.94
C ILE A 89 7.09 -6.82 13.11
N GLY A 90 7.63 -7.75 12.34
CA GLY A 90 7.39 -9.19 12.50
C GLY A 90 5.90 -9.56 12.36
N THR A 91 5.22 -9.04 11.34
CA THR A 91 3.79 -9.29 11.09
C THR A 91 3.55 -9.92 9.72
N THR A 92 2.33 -10.37 9.43
CA THR A 92 1.98 -10.95 8.14
C THR A 92 1.49 -9.87 7.16
N ILE A 93 1.59 -10.12 5.85
CA ILE A 93 0.98 -9.25 4.82
C ILE A 93 -0.52 -9.09 5.10
N GLU A 94 -1.21 -10.17 5.49
CA GLU A 94 -2.63 -10.14 5.82
C GLU A 94 -2.93 -9.11 6.92
N THR A 95 -2.17 -9.11 8.00
CA THR A 95 -2.32 -8.14 9.10
C THR A 95 -2.03 -6.71 8.62
N ILE A 96 -1.00 -6.51 7.80
CA ILE A 96 -0.67 -5.18 7.28
C ILE A 96 -1.83 -4.62 6.46
N ILE A 97 -2.38 -5.38 5.52
CA ILE A 97 -3.43 -4.88 4.62
C ILE A 97 -4.80 -4.78 5.29
N THR A 98 -5.01 -5.47 6.43
CA THR A 98 -6.27 -5.44 7.18
C THR A 98 -6.27 -4.40 8.30
N GLU A 99 -5.14 -4.21 9.00
CA GLU A 99 -5.10 -3.43 10.24
C GLU A 99 -4.27 -2.14 10.13
N HIS A 100 -3.36 -2.04 9.14
CA HIS A 100 -2.45 -0.90 9.02
C HIS A 100 -2.62 -0.11 7.72
N LEU A 101 -3.10 -0.74 6.64
CA LEU A 101 -3.28 -0.07 5.36
C LEU A 101 -4.58 0.74 5.35
N ASP A 102 -4.44 2.06 5.31
CA ASP A 102 -5.52 3.00 5.08
C ASP A 102 -5.72 3.19 3.57
N TYR A 103 -6.74 2.55 3.00
CA TYR A 103 -7.00 2.53 1.55
C TYR A 103 -7.42 3.87 0.97
N LEU A 104 -7.86 4.82 1.81
CA LEU A 104 -8.17 6.19 1.39
C LEU A 104 -6.92 7.06 1.28
N HIS A 105 -5.99 6.91 2.24
CA HIS A 105 -4.86 7.82 2.37
C HIS A 105 -3.53 7.26 1.84
N HIS A 106 -3.37 5.93 1.78
CA HIS A 106 -2.23 5.30 1.12
C HIS A 106 -2.62 4.98 -0.33
N GLU A 107 -1.90 5.55 -1.29
CA GLU A 107 -2.17 5.40 -2.73
C GLU A 107 -1.44 4.20 -3.34
N ALA A 108 -0.43 3.66 -2.64
CA ALA A 108 0.32 2.48 -3.06
C ALA A 108 0.73 1.62 -1.87
N PHE A 109 0.93 0.34 -2.16
CA PHE A 109 1.52 -0.63 -1.28
C PHE A 109 2.60 -1.39 -2.03
N TYR A 110 3.73 -1.65 -1.36
CA TYR A 110 4.85 -2.39 -1.93
C TYR A 110 5.17 -3.59 -1.06
N VAL A 111 5.44 -4.72 -1.70
CA VAL A 111 6.03 -5.89 -1.06
C VAL A 111 7.42 -6.08 -1.64
N VAL A 112 8.41 -6.11 -0.79
CA VAL A 112 9.82 -6.36 -1.11
C VAL A 112 10.20 -7.69 -0.50
N ASP A 113 10.51 -8.68 -1.33
CA ASP A 113 10.92 -10.00 -0.86
C ASP A 113 12.41 -10.04 -0.46
N ALA A 114 12.86 -11.20 -0.01
CA ALA A 114 14.23 -11.41 0.46
C ALA A 114 15.30 -11.22 -0.64
N GLU A 115 14.93 -11.36 -1.91
CA GLU A 115 15.78 -11.13 -3.09
C GLU A 115 15.69 -9.68 -3.61
N PHE A 116 14.96 -8.80 -2.94
CA PHE A 116 14.64 -7.44 -3.37
C PHE A 116 13.85 -7.36 -4.68
N GLU A 117 13.08 -8.40 -5.00
CA GLU A 117 12.06 -8.31 -6.01
C GLU A 117 10.85 -7.55 -5.44
N ILE A 118 10.41 -6.51 -6.15
CA ILE A 118 9.39 -5.59 -5.64
C ILE A 118 8.09 -5.77 -6.41
N THR A 119 7.02 -6.13 -5.69
CA THR A 119 5.66 -6.07 -6.21
C THR A 119 5.02 -4.77 -5.75
N ALA A 120 4.56 -3.96 -6.72
CA ALA A 120 3.87 -2.70 -6.47
C ALA A 120 2.37 -2.85 -6.72
N TYR A 121 1.58 -2.36 -5.76
CA TYR A 121 0.12 -2.34 -5.83
C TYR A 121 -0.41 -0.92 -5.76
N ARG A 122 -1.50 -0.66 -6.49
CA ARG A 122 -2.37 0.49 -6.24
C ARG A 122 -3.50 0.12 -5.32
N THR A 123 -3.86 1.06 -4.45
CA THR A 123 -4.99 0.93 -3.54
C THR A 123 -6.27 1.44 -4.18
N HIS A 124 -7.36 0.73 -3.95
CA HIS A 124 -8.72 1.10 -4.34
C HIS A 124 -9.62 1.06 -3.11
N TRP A 125 -9.98 2.23 -2.59
CA TRP A 125 -10.85 2.33 -1.42
C TRP A 125 -12.32 2.15 -1.76
N PHE A 126 -13.05 1.30 -1.03
CA PHE A 126 -14.47 0.99 -1.28
C PHE A 126 -15.45 1.94 -0.60
N GLY A 127 -14.99 2.85 0.26
CA GLY A 127 -15.89 3.82 0.88
C GLY A 127 -16.54 4.76 -0.15
N LEU A 128 -17.84 5.01 0.04
CA LEU A 128 -18.66 5.82 -0.87
C LEU A 128 -19.08 7.16 -0.28
N GLN A 129 -18.52 7.57 0.87
CA GLN A 129 -18.91 8.82 1.55
C GLN A 129 -18.66 10.10 0.75
N TYR A 130 -17.87 10.05 -0.33
CA TYR A 130 -17.65 11.17 -1.25
C TYR A 130 -18.37 10.99 -2.59
N ASP A 131 -19.00 9.83 -2.80
CA ASP A 131 -19.66 9.46 -4.05
C ASP A 131 -21.18 9.25 -3.88
N SER A 132 -21.65 9.14 -2.62
CA SER A 132 -23.06 9.00 -2.24
C SER A 132 -23.45 10.08 -1.23
N ARG A 133 -24.71 10.55 -1.30
CA ARG A 133 -25.28 11.51 -0.36
C ARG A 133 -25.86 10.88 0.90
N THR A 134 -26.07 9.56 0.85
CA THR A 134 -26.69 8.78 1.94
C THR A 134 -25.68 8.07 2.81
N ILE A 135 -24.41 7.97 2.39
CA ILE A 135 -23.34 7.37 3.17
C ILE A 135 -22.49 8.49 3.80
N GLU A 136 -22.61 8.66 5.13
CA GLU A 136 -21.87 9.69 5.86
C GLU A 136 -20.43 9.28 6.17
N HIS A 137 -20.20 7.99 6.50
CA HIS A 137 -18.90 7.46 6.90
C HIS A 137 -18.66 6.07 6.33
N ALA A 138 -17.41 5.79 5.99
CA ALA A 138 -16.94 4.47 5.60
C ALA A 138 -15.56 4.20 6.22
N PRO A 139 -15.28 2.96 6.66
CA PRO A 139 -13.94 2.59 7.14
C PRO A 139 -12.89 2.86 6.07
N THR A 140 -11.71 3.32 6.49
CA THR A 140 -10.57 3.56 5.57
C THR A 140 -9.52 2.47 5.67
N VAL A 141 -9.33 1.91 6.87
CA VAL A 141 -8.41 0.80 7.11
C VAL A 141 -9.12 -0.52 6.83
N GLY A 142 -8.45 -1.44 6.13
CA GLY A 142 -8.97 -2.76 5.81
C GLY A 142 -10.21 -2.77 4.93
N ASN A 143 -10.49 -1.69 4.18
CA ASN A 143 -11.68 -1.54 3.36
C ASN A 143 -11.34 -1.10 1.93
N GLY A 144 -10.92 -2.04 1.12
CA GLY A 144 -10.51 -1.75 -0.26
C GLY A 144 -9.94 -2.94 -1.00
N ALA A 145 -9.29 -2.68 -2.11
CA ALA A 145 -8.56 -3.65 -2.87
C ALA A 145 -7.15 -3.14 -3.22
N LEU A 146 -6.22 -4.07 -3.32
CA LEU A 146 -4.91 -3.88 -3.90
C LEU A 146 -4.90 -4.51 -5.29
N ARG A 147 -4.45 -3.78 -6.27
CA ARG A 147 -4.26 -4.26 -7.64
C ARG A 147 -2.81 -4.12 -8.03
N THR A 148 -2.18 -5.19 -8.53
CA THR A 148 -0.82 -5.14 -9.07
C THR A 148 -0.72 -4.15 -10.21
N VAL A 149 0.40 -3.43 -10.26
CA VAL A 149 0.71 -2.50 -11.35
C VAL A 149 1.59 -3.20 -12.37
N ARG A 150 1.21 -3.09 -13.64
CA ARG A 150 2.00 -3.63 -14.75
C ARG A 150 3.14 -2.69 -15.11
N TRP A 151 4.26 -3.28 -15.52
CA TRP A 151 5.48 -2.56 -15.85
C TRP A 151 5.94 -2.89 -17.26
N TYR A 152 6.41 -1.87 -17.96
CA TYR A 152 7.08 -2.02 -19.23
C TYR A 152 8.24 -1.05 -19.31
N ASP A 153 9.42 -1.55 -19.60
CA ASP A 153 10.67 -0.76 -19.68
C ASP A 153 10.92 0.13 -18.43
N GLY A 154 10.65 -0.44 -17.24
CA GLY A 154 10.85 0.25 -15.95
C GLY A 154 9.80 1.30 -15.59
N GLU A 155 8.73 1.45 -16.39
CA GLU A 155 7.65 2.41 -16.14
C GLU A 155 6.30 1.71 -15.91
N PRO A 156 5.43 2.27 -15.03
CA PRO A 156 4.09 1.72 -14.81
C PRO A 156 3.20 1.95 -16.04
N VAL A 157 2.48 0.90 -16.46
CA VAL A 157 1.62 0.93 -17.65
C VAL A 157 0.15 0.78 -17.28
N GLY A 158 -0.67 1.72 -17.75
CA GLY A 158 -2.13 1.69 -17.57
C GLY A 158 -2.62 2.05 -16.18
N ASP A 159 -1.74 2.44 -15.26
CA ASP A 159 -2.07 2.78 -13.88
C ASP A 159 -3.09 3.94 -13.79
N GLY A 160 -2.84 5.05 -14.47
CA GLY A 160 -3.76 6.19 -14.46
C GLY A 160 -5.13 5.86 -15.08
N PHE A 161 -5.17 4.98 -16.10
CA PHE A 161 -6.42 4.50 -16.68
C PHE A 161 -7.22 3.67 -15.68
N ALA A 162 -6.57 2.69 -15.03
CA ALA A 162 -7.22 1.85 -14.02
C ALA A 162 -7.77 2.65 -12.82
N GLN A 163 -7.05 3.67 -12.37
CA GLN A 163 -7.54 4.58 -11.34
C GLN A 163 -8.74 5.40 -11.81
N GLY A 164 -8.70 5.89 -13.06
CA GLY A 164 -9.81 6.63 -13.68
C GLY A 164 -11.07 5.79 -13.82
N GLU A 165 -10.94 4.53 -14.27
CA GLU A 165 -12.04 3.57 -14.34
C GLU A 165 -12.68 3.33 -12.97
N PHE A 166 -11.85 3.12 -11.94
CA PHE A 166 -12.38 2.87 -10.60
C PHE A 166 -13.08 4.11 -10.00
N ARG A 167 -12.56 5.31 -10.23
CA ARG A 167 -13.24 6.55 -9.82
C ARG A 167 -14.59 6.72 -10.51
N ALA A 168 -14.67 6.46 -11.82
CA ALA A 168 -15.92 6.51 -12.55
C ALA A 168 -16.93 5.45 -12.05
N LEU A 169 -16.45 4.23 -11.76
CA LEU A 169 -17.28 3.19 -11.16
C LEU A 169 -17.86 3.64 -9.82
N LYS A 170 -17.05 4.21 -8.92
CA LYS A 170 -17.50 4.71 -7.62
C LYS A 170 -18.60 5.76 -7.74
N ALA A 171 -18.43 6.73 -8.63
CA ALA A 171 -19.44 7.76 -8.86
C ALA A 171 -20.80 7.15 -9.28
N VAL A 172 -20.78 6.20 -10.24
CA VAL A 172 -22.00 5.51 -10.68
C VAL A 172 -22.60 4.67 -9.56
N VAL A 173 -21.78 3.92 -8.82
CA VAL A 173 -22.25 3.06 -7.73
C VAL A 173 -22.81 3.90 -6.56
N GLY A 174 -22.22 5.05 -6.27
CA GLY A 174 -22.73 6.00 -5.28
C GLY A 174 -24.13 6.50 -5.62
N GLU A 175 -24.38 6.86 -6.92
CA GLU A 175 -25.71 7.22 -7.40
C GLU A 175 -26.70 6.07 -7.27
N MET A 176 -26.29 4.84 -7.56
CA MET A 176 -27.13 3.65 -7.42
C MET A 176 -27.54 3.38 -5.97
N VAL A 177 -26.63 3.63 -5.03
CA VAL A 177 -26.95 3.58 -3.59
C VAL A 177 -27.95 4.67 -3.21
N ASP A 178 -27.75 5.91 -3.65
CA ASP A 178 -28.66 7.02 -3.39
C ASP A 178 -30.08 6.80 -3.95
N GLN A 179 -30.20 6.05 -5.04
CA GLN A 179 -31.48 5.67 -5.67
C GLN A 179 -32.09 4.40 -5.03
N GLY A 180 -31.42 3.76 -4.09
CA GLY A 180 -31.89 2.51 -3.45
C GLY A 180 -31.81 1.28 -4.36
N VAL A 181 -31.02 1.33 -5.43
CA VAL A 181 -30.76 0.20 -6.34
C VAL A 181 -29.83 -0.80 -5.70
N PHE A 182 -28.83 -0.31 -4.96
CA PHE A 182 -27.90 -1.11 -4.15
C PHE A 182 -27.97 -0.71 -2.68
N SER A 183 -27.89 -1.69 -1.81
CA SER A 183 -27.43 -1.48 -0.44
C SER A 183 -25.92 -1.19 -0.43
N PRO A 184 -25.36 -0.62 0.64
CA PRO A 184 -23.91 -0.41 0.75
C PRO A 184 -23.07 -1.71 0.57
N ALA A 185 -23.55 -2.83 1.07
CA ALA A 185 -22.89 -4.12 0.92
C ALA A 185 -22.91 -4.64 -0.53
N GLU A 186 -24.05 -4.55 -1.22
CA GLU A 186 -24.15 -4.90 -2.65
C GLU A 186 -23.29 -4.00 -3.52
N ALA A 187 -23.14 -2.73 -3.16
CA ALA A 187 -22.25 -1.78 -3.83
C ALA A 187 -20.78 -2.23 -3.76
N VAL A 188 -20.31 -2.63 -2.57
CA VAL A 188 -18.95 -3.17 -2.39
C VAL A 188 -18.77 -4.46 -3.20
N GLU A 189 -19.70 -5.39 -3.11
CA GLU A 189 -19.65 -6.64 -3.88
C GLU A 189 -19.59 -6.38 -5.39
N TYR A 190 -20.38 -5.42 -5.87
CA TYR A 190 -20.36 -5.02 -7.30
C TYR A 190 -19.01 -4.44 -7.71
N MET A 191 -18.42 -3.55 -6.89
CA MET A 191 -17.09 -2.99 -7.17
C MET A 191 -16.00 -4.08 -7.18
N CYS A 192 -16.04 -5.04 -6.26
CA CYS A 192 -15.13 -6.19 -6.25
C CYS A 192 -15.23 -7.01 -7.56
N LYS A 193 -16.44 -7.38 -7.97
CA LYS A 193 -16.68 -8.12 -9.22
C LYS A 193 -16.16 -7.37 -10.45
N LYS A 194 -16.28 -6.04 -10.45
CA LYS A 194 -15.75 -5.22 -11.56
C LYS A 194 -14.23 -5.19 -11.59
N LEU A 195 -13.58 -5.03 -10.45
CA LEU A 195 -12.12 -5.08 -10.35
C LEU A 195 -11.59 -6.44 -10.84
N ASP A 196 -12.16 -7.55 -10.38
CA ASP A 196 -11.78 -8.89 -10.84
C ASP A 196 -11.94 -9.05 -12.36
N ALA A 197 -13.07 -8.58 -12.91
CA ALA A 197 -13.32 -8.65 -14.34
C ALA A 197 -12.32 -7.83 -15.16
N TRP A 198 -11.90 -6.67 -14.66
CA TRP A 198 -10.90 -5.82 -15.33
C TRP A 198 -9.46 -6.35 -15.18
N ALA A 199 -9.14 -6.95 -14.04
CA ALA A 199 -7.85 -7.59 -13.83
C ALA A 199 -7.65 -8.79 -14.76
N GLY A 200 -8.69 -9.60 -14.94
CA GLY A 200 -8.64 -10.82 -15.75
C GLY A 200 -7.59 -11.78 -15.24
N THR A 201 -6.73 -12.28 -16.14
CA THR A 201 -5.62 -13.19 -15.78
C THR A 201 -4.26 -12.50 -15.67
N ARG A 202 -4.22 -11.17 -15.81
CA ARG A 202 -2.97 -10.41 -15.94
C ARG A 202 -2.57 -9.64 -14.68
N ASP A 203 -3.53 -9.30 -13.85
CA ASP A 203 -3.32 -8.54 -12.62
C ASP A 203 -3.81 -9.38 -11.43
N GLU A 204 -3.12 -9.28 -10.31
CA GLU A 204 -3.58 -9.82 -9.03
C GLU A 204 -4.44 -8.79 -8.32
N ILE A 205 -5.55 -9.24 -7.74
CA ILE A 205 -6.41 -8.43 -6.89
C ILE A 205 -6.50 -9.05 -5.51
N LEU A 206 -6.12 -8.28 -4.49
CA LEU A 206 -6.31 -8.63 -3.08
C LEU A 206 -7.42 -7.74 -2.51
N VAL A 207 -8.56 -8.33 -2.20
CA VAL A 207 -9.73 -7.62 -1.66
C VAL A 207 -9.78 -7.78 -0.15
N ARG A 208 -10.07 -6.67 0.56
CA ARG A 208 -10.38 -6.66 1.99
C ARG A 208 -11.63 -5.83 2.23
N THR A 209 -12.56 -6.41 2.96
CA THR A 209 -13.77 -5.73 3.46
C THR A 209 -13.76 -5.77 4.98
N PRO A 210 -14.29 -4.74 5.65
CA PRO A 210 -14.39 -4.75 7.10
C PRO A 210 -15.12 -6.00 7.58
N VAL A 211 -14.55 -6.69 8.55
CA VAL A 211 -15.29 -7.74 9.27
C VAL A 211 -16.40 -7.05 10.03
N GLU A 212 -17.66 -7.38 9.74
CA GLU A 212 -18.79 -6.94 10.57
C GLU A 212 -18.54 -7.42 12.00
N ARG A 213 -18.32 -6.51 12.93
CA ARG A 213 -18.15 -6.78 14.36
C ARG A 213 -19.49 -6.63 15.07
#